data_2d06f2ecb87c5e80c5eab3b5c6bf6494
#
_entry.id   2d06f2ecb87c5e80c5eab3b5c6bf6494
#
_cell.length_a   1.000
_cell.length_b   1.000
_cell.length_c   1.000
_cell.angle_alpha   90.00
_cell.angle_beta   90.00
_cell.angle_gamma   90.00
#
_symmetry.space_group_name_H-M   'P 1'
#
loop_
_entity.id
_entity.type
_entity.pdbx_description
1 polymer ?
#
loop_
_entity_poly.entity_id
_entity_poly.type
_entity_poly.pdbx_seq_one_letter_code
_entity_poly.pdbx_strand_id
1 'polypeptide(L)'
;MIRVRTLLASEAVSVDTIDHPDGVAHVDPPVEVSPHYSINFLERGSFSLVHERRIWTIGPNELFLTVPGQAHQFVHQEEDRAPVDVCLAVCFRDLVRDEICHELGEVGRRAPVIRLDNRLAYLRHRLRTRIDGERDTLAVDVLAAELIAAAALATDRKRYRPAQIAWYARRIDAARERLDREFAADYTLAGLARDAGMSLFHFARVFRELAGEPPHHYLQRRRLEAARTQLRNGRSVTDTCFAVGFRSLSHFITLFRRAYGVSPSAWARTRKMQRPE
;
A
#
# COMPACT_ATOMS: atom_id res chain seq x y z
N MET A 1 24.03 18.00 -9.58
CA MET A 1 22.72 17.99 -10.30
C MET A 1 22.01 16.70 -9.90
N ILE A 2 20.78 16.78 -9.40
CA ILE A 2 19.95 15.62 -9.03
C ILE A 2 19.54 14.89 -10.30
N ARG A 3 19.58 13.55 -10.28
CA ARG A 3 19.11 12.70 -11.37
C ARG A 3 17.78 12.04 -10.98
N VAL A 4 16.74 12.34 -11.74
CA VAL A 4 15.42 11.73 -11.61
C VAL A 4 15.24 10.72 -12.74
N ARG A 5 14.86 9.50 -12.39
CA ARG A 5 14.58 8.44 -13.36
C ARG A 5 13.27 7.74 -13.01
N THR A 6 12.31 7.81 -13.92
CA THR A 6 11.06 7.07 -13.79
C THR A 6 11.29 5.58 -14.00
N LEU A 7 10.96 4.79 -12.99
CA LEU A 7 11.05 3.33 -13.00
C LEU A 7 9.80 2.71 -13.59
N LEU A 8 8.63 3.28 -13.26
CA LEU A 8 7.32 2.84 -13.73
C LEU A 8 6.35 4.03 -13.71
N ALA A 9 5.42 4.07 -14.66
CA ALA A 9 4.34 5.05 -14.69
C ALA A 9 3.04 4.41 -15.17
N SER A 10 1.93 4.79 -14.50
CA SER A 10 0.55 4.50 -14.89
C SER A 10 -0.21 5.79 -15.17
N GLU A 11 -1.54 5.70 -15.35
CA GLU A 11 -2.40 6.90 -15.38
C GLU A 11 -2.54 7.57 -14.01
N ALA A 12 -2.47 6.79 -12.91
CA ALA A 12 -2.68 7.28 -11.55
C ALA A 12 -1.39 7.73 -10.84
N VAL A 13 -0.28 7.00 -11.03
CA VAL A 13 0.98 7.27 -10.32
C VAL A 13 2.20 7.16 -11.22
N SER A 14 3.31 7.82 -10.84
CA SER A 14 4.66 7.47 -11.28
C SER A 14 5.50 7.03 -10.07
N VAL A 15 6.40 6.10 -10.31
CA VAL A 15 7.41 5.68 -9.34
C VAL A 15 8.76 6.06 -9.87
N ASP A 16 9.42 6.97 -9.17
CA ASP A 16 10.66 7.58 -9.60
C ASP A 16 11.78 7.26 -8.61
N THR A 17 13.01 7.10 -9.11
CA THR A 17 14.20 7.13 -8.28
C THR A 17 14.88 8.48 -8.45
N ILE A 18 15.28 9.04 -7.32
CA ILE A 18 15.95 10.35 -7.25
C ILE A 18 17.28 10.09 -6.57
N ASP A 19 18.37 10.36 -7.26
CA ASP A 19 19.73 10.11 -6.75
C ASP A 19 20.69 11.22 -7.14
N HIS A 20 21.79 11.29 -6.41
CA HIS A 20 22.92 12.14 -6.74
C HIS A 20 23.95 11.33 -7.52
N PRO A 21 24.41 11.82 -8.70
CA PRO A 21 25.49 11.17 -9.44
C PRO A 21 26.78 11.16 -8.62
N ASP A 22 27.48 10.03 -8.63
CA ASP A 22 28.76 9.87 -7.92
C ASP A 22 29.78 10.95 -8.34
N GLY A 23 30.50 11.51 -7.37
CA GLY A 23 31.62 12.42 -7.60
C GLY A 23 31.24 13.86 -7.99
N VAL A 24 29.98 14.22 -8.01
CA VAL A 24 29.52 15.60 -8.26
C VAL A 24 29.40 16.35 -6.93
N ALA A 25 30.08 17.52 -6.82
CA ALA A 25 29.90 18.38 -5.67
C ALA A 25 28.41 18.77 -5.54
N HIS A 26 27.85 18.53 -4.39
CA HIS A 26 26.46 18.86 -4.09
C HIS A 26 26.33 20.30 -3.61
N VAL A 27 25.34 20.97 -4.13
CA VAL A 27 24.84 22.23 -3.58
C VAL A 27 23.39 22.02 -3.24
N ASP A 28 23.04 22.22 -1.97
CA ASP A 28 21.65 22.08 -1.54
C ASP A 28 20.72 22.97 -2.38
N PRO A 29 19.59 22.46 -2.83
CA PRO A 29 18.64 23.24 -3.60
C PRO A 29 18.09 24.37 -2.73
N PRO A 30 17.68 25.48 -3.35
CA PRO A 30 16.90 26.50 -2.65
C PRO A 30 15.58 25.89 -2.16
N VAL A 31 14.82 26.69 -1.39
CA VAL A 31 13.46 26.27 -1.01
C VAL A 31 12.66 25.92 -2.25
N GLU A 32 12.13 24.73 -2.27
CA GLU A 32 11.32 24.18 -3.36
C GLU A 32 9.85 24.15 -2.95
N VAL A 33 8.96 24.28 -3.94
CA VAL A 33 7.52 24.11 -3.75
C VAL A 33 7.11 22.83 -4.47
N SER A 34 6.56 21.88 -3.73
CA SER A 34 6.11 20.62 -4.31
C SER A 34 5.01 20.82 -5.34
N PRO A 35 5.15 20.31 -6.58
CA PRO A 35 4.09 20.37 -7.59
C PRO A 35 3.03 19.27 -7.40
N HIS A 36 3.38 18.16 -6.76
CA HIS A 36 2.56 16.96 -6.64
C HIS A 36 2.50 16.43 -5.22
N TYR A 37 1.46 15.61 -4.95
CA TYR A 37 1.48 14.72 -3.79
C TYR A 37 2.48 13.61 -4.03
N SER A 38 3.34 13.32 -3.06
CA SER A 38 4.21 12.13 -3.13
C SER A 38 4.45 11.50 -1.77
N ILE A 39 4.73 10.19 -1.80
CA ILE A 39 5.26 9.41 -0.69
C ILE A 39 6.70 9.05 -1.05
N ASN A 40 7.65 9.49 -0.25
CA ASN A 40 9.06 9.37 -0.55
C ASN A 40 9.75 8.50 0.51
N PHE A 41 10.47 7.49 0.06
CA PHE A 41 11.25 6.58 0.89
C PHE A 41 12.73 6.81 0.63
N LEU A 42 13.50 7.11 1.66
CA LEU A 42 14.95 7.09 1.53
C LEU A 42 15.45 5.64 1.57
N GLU A 43 16.10 5.19 0.49
CA GLU A 43 16.66 3.84 0.40
C GLU A 43 18.08 3.77 0.94
N ARG A 44 18.84 4.85 0.76
CA ARG A 44 20.24 4.98 1.20
C ARG A 44 20.54 6.44 1.55
N GLY A 45 21.51 6.66 2.44
CA GLY A 45 21.96 7.98 2.85
C GLY A 45 21.10 8.60 3.96
N SER A 46 21.25 9.89 4.15
CA SER A 46 20.48 10.71 5.07
C SER A 46 20.55 12.18 4.65
N PHE A 47 19.50 12.93 4.92
CA PHE A 47 19.46 14.38 4.78
C PHE A 47 18.47 14.98 5.78
N SER A 48 18.48 16.30 5.91
CA SER A 48 17.51 17.04 6.70
C SER A 48 16.43 17.63 5.82
N LEU A 49 15.17 17.44 6.19
CA LEU A 49 14.02 18.13 5.60
C LEU A 49 13.65 19.31 6.49
N VAL A 50 13.69 20.51 5.93
CA VAL A 50 13.27 21.75 6.60
C VAL A 50 11.91 22.16 6.05
N HIS A 51 10.92 22.28 6.94
CA HIS A 51 9.58 22.74 6.61
C HIS A 51 8.99 23.51 7.81
N GLU A 52 8.38 24.67 7.58
CA GLU A 52 7.75 25.52 8.62
C GLU A 52 8.61 25.71 9.89
N ARG A 53 9.90 26.04 9.73
CA ARG A 53 10.89 26.23 10.82
C ARG A 53 11.18 24.96 11.64
N ARG A 54 10.74 23.80 11.21
CA ARG A 54 11.08 22.50 11.81
C ARG A 54 12.06 21.77 10.91
N ILE A 55 12.92 20.99 11.54
CA ILE A 55 13.93 20.19 10.87
C ILE A 55 13.72 18.75 11.26
N TRP A 56 13.64 17.87 10.27
CA TRP A 56 13.57 16.42 10.47
C TRP A 56 14.75 15.78 9.77
N THR A 57 15.44 14.88 10.47
CA THR A 57 16.43 14.01 9.84
C THR A 57 15.71 12.85 9.17
N ILE A 58 15.92 12.68 7.87
CA ILE A 58 15.35 11.60 7.06
C ILE A 58 16.43 10.56 6.85
N GLY A 59 16.12 9.32 7.20
CA GLY A 59 16.94 8.15 6.96
C GLY A 59 16.13 7.01 6.35
N PRO A 60 16.73 5.82 6.15
CA PRO A 60 16.03 4.67 5.56
C PRO A 60 14.86 4.13 6.39
N ASN A 61 14.67 4.68 7.57
CA ASN A 61 13.62 4.29 8.52
C ASN A 61 12.43 5.26 8.54
N GLU A 62 12.51 6.34 7.82
CA GLU A 62 11.49 7.36 7.69
C GLU A 62 10.97 7.39 6.23
N LEU A 63 9.75 7.84 6.06
CA LEU A 63 9.24 8.35 4.80
C LEU A 63 8.89 9.83 5.00
N PHE A 64 8.91 10.59 3.93
CA PHE A 64 8.37 11.93 3.95
C PHE A 64 7.30 12.12 2.86
N LEU A 65 6.35 12.98 3.17
CA LEU A 65 5.24 13.32 2.30
C LEU A 65 5.46 14.71 1.72
N THR A 66 5.17 14.88 0.44
CA THR A 66 5.04 16.19 -0.16
C THR A 66 3.59 16.48 -0.53
N VAL A 67 3.19 17.73 -0.37
CA VAL A 67 1.84 18.22 -0.67
C VAL A 67 1.96 19.39 -1.64
N PRO A 68 1.15 19.47 -2.71
CA PRO A 68 1.20 20.59 -3.66
C PRO A 68 1.10 21.95 -2.98
N GLY A 69 1.95 22.85 -3.39
CA GLY A 69 2.03 24.20 -2.83
C GLY A 69 2.79 24.33 -1.49
N GLN A 70 3.24 23.22 -0.92
CA GLN A 70 4.00 23.21 0.33
C GLN A 70 5.49 23.47 0.06
N ALA A 71 6.04 24.49 0.70
CA ALA A 71 7.45 24.83 0.58
C ALA A 71 8.31 24.00 1.54
N HIS A 72 9.41 23.47 1.05
CA HIS A 72 10.36 22.69 1.83
C HIS A 72 11.79 22.87 1.28
N GLN A 73 12.78 22.52 2.08
CA GLN A 73 14.18 22.52 1.67
C GLN A 73 14.84 21.22 2.14
N PHE A 74 15.65 20.64 1.27
CA PHE A 74 16.52 19.52 1.58
C PHE A 74 17.92 20.06 1.90
N VAL A 75 18.48 19.60 3.03
CA VAL A 75 19.81 20.05 3.50
C VAL A 75 20.65 18.81 3.82
N HIS A 76 21.80 18.71 3.19
CA HIS A 76 22.81 17.69 3.50
C HIS A 76 23.81 18.23 4.53
N GLN A 77 24.46 17.31 5.27
CA GLN A 77 25.48 17.73 6.22
C GLN A 77 26.74 18.17 5.45
N GLU A 78 27.41 19.25 5.91
CA GLU A 78 28.61 19.81 5.25
C GLU A 78 29.77 18.82 5.09
N GLU A 79 29.78 17.75 5.91
CA GLU A 79 30.79 16.69 5.84
C GLU A 79 30.56 15.74 4.63
N ASP A 80 29.37 15.70 4.07
CA ASP A 80 29.01 14.89 2.90
C ASP A 80 29.34 15.64 1.59
N ARG A 81 30.64 15.74 1.25
CA ARG A 81 31.07 16.38 -0.01
C ARG A 81 30.50 15.72 -1.28
N ALA A 82 29.99 14.52 -1.18
CA ALA A 82 29.25 13.80 -2.22
C ALA A 82 28.15 12.96 -1.57
N PRO A 83 26.97 13.53 -1.31
CA PRO A 83 25.87 12.76 -0.72
C PRO A 83 25.50 11.60 -1.64
N VAL A 84 25.36 10.43 -1.05
CA VAL A 84 25.04 9.16 -1.75
C VAL A 84 23.61 8.75 -1.39
N ASP A 85 22.72 9.70 -1.26
CA ASP A 85 21.33 9.42 -0.97
C ASP A 85 20.59 8.96 -2.22
N VAL A 86 19.72 8.00 -2.02
CA VAL A 86 18.82 7.46 -3.05
C VAL A 86 17.42 7.45 -2.49
N CYS A 87 16.52 8.13 -3.17
CA CYS A 87 15.12 8.22 -2.80
C CYS A 87 14.25 7.47 -3.81
N LEU A 88 13.27 6.73 -3.33
CA LEU A 88 12.18 6.13 -4.11
C LEU A 88 10.93 6.97 -3.86
N ALA A 89 10.44 7.65 -4.88
CA ALA A 89 9.26 8.51 -4.81
C ALA A 89 8.06 7.86 -5.51
N VAL A 90 6.91 7.83 -4.86
CA VAL A 90 5.61 7.50 -5.45
C VAL A 90 4.86 8.81 -5.62
N CYS A 91 4.81 9.32 -6.85
CA CYS A 91 4.18 10.59 -7.20
C CYS A 91 2.78 10.35 -7.74
N PHE A 92 1.79 11.07 -7.20
CA PHE A 92 0.38 10.93 -7.59
C PHE A 92 0.02 11.96 -8.65
N ARG A 93 -0.60 11.52 -9.74
CA ARG A 93 -0.99 12.37 -10.85
C ARG A 93 -2.34 13.05 -10.61
N ASP A 94 -2.65 14.08 -11.39
CA ASP A 94 -3.85 14.92 -11.21
C ASP A 94 -5.18 14.15 -11.28
N LEU A 95 -5.23 13.03 -12.03
CA LEU A 95 -6.44 12.20 -12.19
C LEU A 95 -6.96 11.60 -10.86
N VAL A 96 -6.08 11.39 -9.89
CA VAL A 96 -6.43 10.81 -8.56
C VAL A 96 -6.35 11.87 -7.45
N ARG A 97 -6.13 13.13 -7.82
CA ARG A 97 -5.88 14.23 -6.89
C ARG A 97 -6.97 14.40 -5.85
N ASP A 98 -8.23 14.38 -6.25
CA ASP A 98 -9.36 14.68 -5.34
C ASP A 98 -9.60 13.56 -4.32
N GLU A 99 -9.36 12.29 -4.69
CA GLU A 99 -9.49 11.14 -3.79
C GLU A 99 -8.36 11.10 -2.75
N ILE A 100 -7.14 11.47 -3.16
CA ILE A 100 -5.92 11.42 -2.35
C ILE A 100 -5.75 12.68 -1.51
N CYS A 101 -6.23 13.83 -2.01
CA CYS A 101 -6.08 15.15 -1.38
C CYS A 101 -6.56 15.18 0.06
N HIS A 102 -7.64 14.47 0.38
CA HIS A 102 -8.20 14.51 1.72
C HIS A 102 -7.30 13.75 2.73
N GLU A 103 -6.90 12.53 2.42
CA GLU A 103 -6.14 11.69 3.36
C GLU A 103 -4.66 12.10 3.45
N LEU A 104 -3.94 12.14 2.32
CA LEU A 104 -2.52 12.52 2.31
C LEU A 104 -2.27 13.98 2.64
N GLY A 105 -3.13 14.88 2.18
CA GLY A 105 -2.99 16.30 2.42
C GLY A 105 -3.11 16.64 3.91
N GLU A 106 -4.02 16.01 4.64
CA GLU A 106 -4.13 16.20 6.08
C GLU A 106 -2.93 15.61 6.83
N VAL A 107 -2.53 14.39 6.48
CA VAL A 107 -1.37 13.73 7.11
C VAL A 107 -0.09 14.50 6.81
N GLY A 108 0.17 14.90 5.57
CA GLY A 108 1.37 15.62 5.18
C GLY A 108 1.49 17.00 5.82
N ARG A 109 0.36 17.70 6.01
CA ARG A 109 0.37 18.98 6.75
C ARG A 109 0.63 18.82 8.24
N ARG A 110 0.15 17.74 8.86
CA ARG A 110 0.32 17.47 10.31
C ARG A 110 1.68 16.88 10.64
N ALA A 111 2.16 15.98 9.82
CA ALA A 111 3.40 15.24 10.02
C ALA A 111 4.02 14.90 8.64
N PRO A 112 4.80 15.82 8.05
CA PRO A 112 5.43 15.58 6.75
C PRO A 112 6.42 14.41 6.78
N VAL A 113 6.88 14.00 7.96
CA VAL A 113 7.78 12.88 8.17
C VAL A 113 7.11 11.83 9.05
N ILE A 114 7.08 10.60 8.58
CA ILE A 114 6.48 9.45 9.26
C ILE A 114 7.55 8.38 9.42
N ARG A 115 7.66 7.84 10.63
CA ARG A 115 8.52 6.68 10.87
C ARG A 115 7.87 5.44 10.29
N LEU A 116 8.64 4.65 9.51
CA LEU A 116 8.13 3.41 8.93
C LEU A 116 7.78 2.42 10.04
N ASP A 117 6.53 2.03 10.12
CA ASP A 117 6.11 0.84 10.85
C ASP A 117 6.28 -0.44 9.99
N ASN A 118 5.91 -1.60 10.53
CA ASN A 118 6.06 -2.85 9.80
C ASN A 118 5.17 -2.93 8.55
N ARG A 119 4.00 -2.29 8.55
CA ARG A 119 3.10 -2.24 7.40
C ARG A 119 3.70 -1.42 6.27
N LEU A 120 4.16 -0.20 6.55
CA LEU A 120 4.80 0.67 5.57
C LEU A 120 6.10 0.06 5.03
N ALA A 121 6.93 -0.55 5.90
CA ALA A 121 8.14 -1.24 5.48
C ALA A 121 7.85 -2.44 4.56
N TYR A 122 6.77 -3.18 4.83
CA TYR A 122 6.31 -4.28 3.98
C TYR A 122 5.80 -3.78 2.63
N LEU A 123 4.99 -2.71 2.61
CA LEU A 123 4.48 -2.14 1.36
C LEU A 123 5.60 -1.56 0.49
N ARG A 124 6.58 -0.88 1.10
CA ARG A 124 7.81 -0.45 0.40
C ARG A 124 8.55 -1.64 -0.22
N HIS A 125 8.72 -2.72 0.54
CA HIS A 125 9.38 -3.94 0.03
C HIS A 125 8.60 -4.54 -1.16
N ARG A 126 7.28 -4.65 -1.06
CA ARG A 126 6.43 -5.13 -2.16
C ARG A 126 6.54 -4.24 -3.40
N LEU A 127 6.48 -2.92 -3.21
CA LEU A 127 6.64 -1.95 -4.30
C LEU A 127 7.98 -2.17 -5.02
N ARG A 128 9.07 -2.28 -4.27
CA ARG A 128 10.40 -2.51 -4.83
C ARG A 128 10.46 -3.83 -5.61
N THR A 129 9.96 -4.91 -5.04
CA THR A 129 9.90 -6.23 -5.71
C THR A 129 9.11 -6.18 -7.02
N ARG A 130 8.01 -5.41 -7.09
CA ARG A 130 7.23 -5.26 -8.32
C ARG A 130 7.95 -4.44 -9.38
N ILE A 131 8.66 -3.39 -8.99
CA ILE A 131 9.46 -2.58 -9.92
C ILE A 131 10.64 -3.36 -10.49
N ASP A 132 11.31 -4.16 -9.65
CA ASP A 132 12.47 -4.95 -10.05
C ASP A 132 12.10 -6.22 -10.86
N GLY A 133 10.82 -6.67 -10.77
CA GLY A 133 10.26 -7.82 -11.48
C GLY A 133 9.38 -7.48 -12.67
N GLU A 134 8.22 -8.12 -12.75
CA GLU A 134 7.20 -7.79 -13.76
C GLU A 134 6.62 -6.39 -13.48
N ARG A 135 6.71 -5.52 -14.46
CA ARG A 135 6.23 -4.13 -14.39
C ARG A 135 4.71 -4.07 -14.55
N ASP A 136 3.99 -4.56 -13.57
CA ASP A 136 2.53 -4.52 -13.50
C ASP A 136 2.07 -3.17 -12.94
N THR A 137 1.60 -2.29 -13.82
CA THR A 137 1.13 -0.94 -13.45
C THR A 137 -0.09 -0.98 -12.54
N LEU A 138 -1.04 -1.90 -12.77
CA LEU A 138 -2.23 -2.04 -11.91
C LEU A 138 -1.85 -2.48 -10.50
N ALA A 139 -0.91 -3.41 -10.35
CA ALA A 139 -0.42 -3.81 -9.04
C ALA A 139 0.26 -2.66 -8.29
N VAL A 140 0.94 -1.75 -9.02
CA VAL A 140 1.57 -0.57 -8.43
C VAL A 140 0.52 0.47 -8.01
N ASP A 141 -0.53 0.69 -8.78
CA ASP A 141 -1.64 1.58 -8.41
C ASP A 141 -2.33 1.10 -7.12
N VAL A 142 -2.58 -0.21 -7.01
CA VAL A 142 -3.14 -0.82 -5.79
C VAL A 142 -2.19 -0.64 -4.60
N LEU A 143 -0.89 -0.84 -4.79
CA LEU A 143 0.11 -0.64 -3.73
C LEU A 143 0.21 0.83 -3.31
N ALA A 144 0.09 1.76 -4.24
CA ALA A 144 0.06 3.19 -3.95
C ALA A 144 -1.14 3.57 -3.08
N ALA A 145 -2.33 3.05 -3.39
CA ALA A 145 -3.52 3.23 -2.53
C ALA A 145 -3.34 2.60 -1.14
N GLU A 146 -2.76 1.38 -1.05
CA GLU A 146 -2.43 0.74 0.23
C GLU A 146 -1.42 1.58 1.05
N LEU A 147 -0.46 2.25 0.38
CA LEU A 147 0.53 3.12 1.02
C LEU A 147 -0.12 4.37 1.64
N ILE A 148 -1.05 5.00 0.93
CA ILE A 148 -1.80 6.15 1.44
C ILE A 148 -2.55 5.76 2.73
N ALA A 149 -3.35 4.70 2.67
CA ALA A 149 -4.12 4.23 3.82
C ALA A 149 -3.20 3.83 5.00
N ALA A 150 -2.04 3.22 4.71
CA ALA A 150 -1.08 2.86 5.74
C ALA A 150 -0.39 4.08 6.35
N ALA A 151 -0.06 5.12 5.56
CA ALA A 151 0.53 6.36 6.06
C ALA A 151 -0.43 7.11 6.98
N ALA A 152 -1.73 7.15 6.65
CA ALA A 152 -2.75 7.77 7.48
C ALA A 152 -2.94 7.08 8.85
N LEU A 153 -2.64 5.80 8.94
CA LEU A 153 -2.79 4.97 10.15
C LEU A 153 -1.47 4.61 10.83
N ALA A 154 -0.35 5.20 10.38
CA ALA A 154 0.98 4.84 10.85
C ALA A 154 1.12 5.06 12.37
N THR A 155 1.78 4.11 13.02
CA THR A 155 2.00 4.12 14.48
C THR A 155 3.47 3.85 14.79
N ASP A 156 4.01 4.53 15.82
CA ASP A 156 5.39 4.27 16.28
C ASP A 156 5.47 2.96 17.07
N ARG A 157 5.33 1.82 16.35
CA ARG A 157 5.44 0.48 16.92
C ARG A 157 6.81 -0.12 16.65
N LYS A 158 7.18 -1.13 17.46
CA LYS A 158 8.40 -1.92 17.27
C LYS A 158 8.45 -2.51 15.86
N ARG A 159 9.59 -2.36 15.18
CA ARG A 159 9.77 -2.72 13.78
C ARG A 159 10.61 -3.98 13.59
N TYR A 160 10.28 -4.70 12.53
CA TYR A 160 11.13 -5.79 12.05
C TYR A 160 12.38 -5.21 11.35
N ARG A 161 13.49 -5.93 11.43
CA ARG A 161 14.66 -5.61 10.62
C ARG A 161 14.36 -5.85 9.14
N PRO A 162 15.05 -5.16 8.19
CA PRO A 162 14.79 -5.33 6.75
C PRO A 162 14.81 -6.79 6.27
N ALA A 163 15.77 -7.59 6.73
CA ALA A 163 15.84 -9.03 6.42
C ALA A 163 14.62 -9.81 6.96
N GLN A 164 14.08 -9.43 8.12
CA GLN A 164 12.87 -10.04 8.67
C GLN A 164 11.63 -9.63 7.85
N ILE A 165 11.54 -8.37 7.41
CA ILE A 165 10.46 -7.90 6.53
C ILE A 165 10.48 -8.72 5.24
N ALA A 166 11.61 -8.88 4.57
CA ALA A 166 11.73 -9.66 3.35
C ALA A 166 11.34 -11.14 3.56
N TRP A 167 11.73 -11.72 4.70
CA TRP A 167 11.40 -13.10 5.05
C TRP A 167 9.91 -13.29 5.31
N TYR A 168 9.26 -12.36 6.04
CA TYR A 168 7.83 -12.38 6.30
C TYR A 168 7.04 -12.06 5.03
N ALA A 169 7.42 -11.05 4.26
CA ALA A 169 6.75 -10.62 3.05
C ALA A 169 6.52 -11.79 2.10
N ARG A 170 7.58 -12.55 1.78
CA ARG A 170 7.49 -13.72 0.89
C ARG A 170 6.45 -14.73 1.34
N ARG A 171 6.30 -14.97 2.66
CA ARG A 171 5.35 -15.92 3.24
C ARG A 171 3.93 -15.40 3.28
N ILE A 172 3.78 -14.14 3.63
CA ILE A 172 2.48 -13.48 3.69
C ILE A 172 1.93 -13.27 2.28
N ASP A 173 2.78 -12.90 1.31
CA ASP A 173 2.37 -12.77 -0.09
C ASP A 173 1.95 -14.11 -0.68
N ALA A 174 2.70 -15.19 -0.44
CA ALA A 174 2.32 -16.53 -0.87
C ALA A 174 0.97 -16.97 -0.27
N ALA A 175 0.71 -16.67 1.01
CA ALA A 175 -0.57 -16.94 1.64
C ALA A 175 -1.70 -16.08 1.03
N ARG A 176 -1.47 -14.80 0.76
CA ARG A 176 -2.43 -13.90 0.09
C ARG A 176 -2.75 -14.39 -1.31
N GLU A 177 -1.74 -14.69 -2.12
CA GLU A 177 -1.91 -15.20 -3.49
C GLU A 177 -2.72 -16.48 -3.53
N ARG A 178 -2.49 -17.40 -2.57
CA ARG A 178 -3.27 -18.61 -2.44
C ARG A 178 -4.72 -18.32 -2.07
N LEU A 179 -4.96 -17.45 -1.08
CA LEU A 179 -6.30 -17.02 -0.69
C LEU A 179 -7.03 -16.28 -1.81
N ASP A 180 -6.32 -15.54 -2.65
CA ASP A 180 -6.89 -14.83 -3.80
C ASP A 180 -7.28 -15.78 -4.93
N ARG A 181 -6.44 -16.78 -5.22
CA ARG A 181 -6.65 -17.72 -6.31
C ARG A 181 -7.69 -18.78 -5.99
N GLU A 182 -7.69 -19.26 -4.75
CA GLU A 182 -8.49 -20.38 -4.30
C GLU A 182 -9.47 -19.98 -3.18
N PHE A 183 -10.05 -18.77 -3.23
CA PHE A 183 -10.87 -18.20 -2.15
C PHE A 183 -12.07 -19.08 -1.76
N ALA A 184 -12.58 -19.94 -2.66
CA ALA A 184 -13.69 -20.84 -2.38
C ALA A 184 -13.30 -22.08 -1.56
N ALA A 185 -11.99 -22.40 -1.51
CA ALA A 185 -11.51 -23.57 -0.79
C ALA A 185 -11.65 -23.43 0.74
N ASP A 186 -11.65 -24.56 1.42
CA ASP A 186 -11.65 -24.60 2.88
C ASP A 186 -10.24 -24.38 3.42
N TYR A 187 -10.09 -23.31 4.19
CA TYR A 187 -8.84 -22.99 4.86
C TYR A 187 -8.98 -23.07 6.37
N THR A 188 -7.92 -23.58 6.99
CA THR A 188 -7.72 -23.44 8.44
C THR A 188 -6.53 -22.52 8.70
N LEU A 189 -6.60 -21.75 9.78
CA LEU A 189 -5.48 -20.90 10.19
C LEU A 189 -4.21 -21.73 10.45
N ALA A 190 -4.38 -22.95 11.01
CA ALA A 190 -3.28 -23.88 11.26
C ALA A 190 -2.64 -24.39 9.96
N GLY A 191 -3.42 -24.61 8.90
CA GLY A 191 -2.92 -24.98 7.58
C GLY A 191 -2.08 -23.86 6.97
N LEU A 192 -2.61 -22.66 6.93
CA LEU A 192 -1.88 -21.48 6.42
C LEU A 192 -0.59 -21.20 7.19
N ALA A 193 -0.62 -21.33 8.51
CA ALA A 193 0.56 -21.14 9.36
C ALA A 193 1.64 -22.21 9.09
N ARG A 194 1.23 -23.46 8.93
CA ARG A 194 2.13 -24.58 8.57
C ARG A 194 2.81 -24.34 7.24
N ASP A 195 2.04 -23.96 6.22
CA ASP A 195 2.55 -23.68 4.87
C ASP A 195 3.54 -22.49 4.88
N ALA A 196 3.30 -21.51 5.78
CA ALA A 196 4.21 -20.39 6.00
C ALA A 196 5.45 -20.76 6.85
N GLY A 197 5.53 -21.98 7.42
CA GLY A 197 6.60 -22.37 8.34
C GLY A 197 6.60 -21.57 9.66
N MET A 198 5.40 -21.24 10.16
CA MET A 198 5.21 -20.43 11.37
C MET A 198 4.27 -21.14 12.35
N SER A 199 4.38 -20.77 13.65
CA SER A 199 3.32 -21.13 14.60
C SER A 199 2.02 -20.37 14.30
N LEU A 200 0.89 -20.93 14.66
CA LEU A 200 -0.45 -20.38 14.40
C LEU A 200 -0.58 -18.92 14.88
N PHE A 201 -0.20 -18.63 16.12
CA PHE A 201 -0.31 -17.29 16.68
C PHE A 201 0.67 -16.31 16.06
N HIS A 202 1.88 -16.78 15.73
CA HIS A 202 2.88 -15.95 15.08
C HIS A 202 2.42 -15.57 13.67
N PHE A 203 1.93 -16.53 12.88
CA PHE A 203 1.38 -16.28 11.55
C PHE A 203 0.21 -15.29 11.59
N ALA A 204 -0.79 -15.52 12.45
CA ALA A 204 -1.97 -14.65 12.56
C ALA A 204 -1.58 -13.20 12.89
N ARG A 205 -0.62 -13.02 13.82
CA ARG A 205 -0.11 -11.69 14.19
C ARG A 205 0.62 -11.02 13.05
N VAL A 206 1.58 -11.71 12.42
CA VAL A 206 2.38 -11.15 11.31
C VAL A 206 1.51 -10.86 10.10
N PHE A 207 0.59 -11.76 9.75
CA PHE A 207 -0.35 -11.54 8.66
C PHE A 207 -1.18 -10.27 8.90
N ARG A 208 -1.80 -10.13 10.08
CA ARG A 208 -2.56 -8.93 10.44
C ARG A 208 -1.70 -7.66 10.37
N GLU A 209 -0.48 -7.73 10.88
CA GLU A 209 0.44 -6.61 10.95
C GLU A 209 0.88 -6.15 9.54
N LEU A 210 1.19 -7.10 8.65
CA LEU A 210 1.68 -6.78 7.30
C LEU A 210 0.54 -6.61 6.27
N ALA A 211 -0.50 -7.43 6.33
CA ALA A 211 -1.64 -7.33 5.41
C ALA A 211 -2.68 -6.28 5.84
N GLY A 212 -2.60 -5.78 7.09
CA GLY A 212 -3.52 -4.79 7.64
C GLY A 212 -4.80 -5.37 8.25
N GLU A 213 -5.11 -6.64 7.97
CA GLU A 213 -6.28 -7.34 8.48
C GLU A 213 -5.96 -8.81 8.80
N PRO A 214 -6.72 -9.47 9.71
CA PRO A 214 -6.53 -10.89 10.00
C PRO A 214 -6.80 -11.79 8.78
N PRO A 215 -6.17 -12.99 8.68
CA PRO A 215 -6.32 -13.89 7.53
C PRO A 215 -7.77 -14.25 7.21
N HIS A 216 -8.63 -14.47 8.23
CA HIS A 216 -10.03 -14.82 8.02
C HIS A 216 -10.87 -13.64 7.49
N HIS A 217 -10.59 -12.40 7.90
CA HIS A 217 -11.23 -11.20 7.34
C HIS A 217 -10.81 -11.02 5.88
N TYR A 218 -9.52 -11.19 5.59
CA TYR A 218 -9.00 -11.16 4.22
C TYR A 218 -9.75 -12.14 3.31
N LEU A 219 -9.88 -13.41 3.72
CA LEU A 219 -10.61 -14.44 2.97
C LEU A 219 -12.10 -14.07 2.81
N GLN A 220 -12.76 -13.61 3.89
CA GLN A 220 -14.16 -13.20 3.82
C GLN A 220 -14.37 -12.07 2.82
N ARG A 221 -13.50 -11.06 2.82
CA ARG A 221 -13.56 -9.94 1.88
C ARG A 221 -13.41 -10.44 0.44
N ARG A 222 -12.42 -11.30 0.15
CA ARG A 222 -12.24 -11.88 -1.20
C ARG A 222 -13.46 -12.67 -1.67
N ARG A 223 -14.06 -13.46 -0.79
CA ARG A 223 -15.30 -14.20 -1.08
C ARG A 223 -16.47 -13.25 -1.39
N LEU A 224 -16.62 -12.18 -0.63
CA LEU A 224 -17.68 -11.19 -0.85
C LEU A 224 -17.46 -10.40 -2.16
N GLU A 225 -16.25 -10.05 -2.51
CA GLU A 225 -15.90 -9.41 -3.79
C GLU A 225 -16.23 -10.33 -4.97
N ALA A 226 -15.86 -11.61 -4.90
CA ALA A 226 -16.22 -12.62 -5.90
C ALA A 226 -17.75 -12.82 -5.99
N ALA A 227 -18.44 -12.83 -4.85
CA ALA A 227 -19.89 -12.92 -4.81
C ALA A 227 -20.57 -11.75 -5.50
N ARG A 228 -20.08 -10.51 -5.25
CA ARG A 228 -20.59 -9.30 -5.89
C ARG A 228 -20.51 -9.40 -7.41
N THR A 229 -19.42 -9.92 -7.95
CA THR A 229 -19.24 -10.14 -9.39
C THR A 229 -20.19 -11.22 -9.92
N GLN A 230 -20.33 -12.38 -9.23
CA GLN A 230 -21.21 -13.47 -9.66
C GLN A 230 -22.68 -13.05 -9.64
N LEU A 231 -23.14 -12.34 -8.62
CA LEU A 231 -24.50 -11.79 -8.54
C LEU A 231 -24.77 -10.78 -9.67
N ARG A 232 -23.81 -9.92 -9.98
CA ARG A 232 -23.88 -9.03 -11.13
C ARG A 232 -24.00 -9.79 -12.44
N ASN A 233 -23.38 -10.96 -12.55
CA ASN A 233 -23.47 -11.84 -13.72
C ASN A 233 -24.76 -12.70 -13.76
N GLY A 234 -25.70 -12.50 -12.84
CA GLY A 234 -27.05 -13.08 -12.86
C GLY A 234 -27.13 -14.44 -12.16
N ARG A 235 -26.09 -14.87 -11.44
CA ARG A 235 -26.12 -16.09 -10.63
C ARG A 235 -27.08 -15.93 -9.45
N SER A 236 -27.74 -17.01 -9.04
CA SER A 236 -28.64 -16.97 -7.88
C SER A 236 -27.89 -16.69 -6.58
N VAL A 237 -28.59 -16.13 -5.58
CA VAL A 237 -27.99 -15.81 -4.27
C VAL A 237 -27.48 -17.09 -3.58
N THR A 238 -28.26 -18.16 -3.66
CA THR A 238 -27.92 -19.45 -3.05
C THR A 238 -26.70 -20.07 -3.72
N ASP A 239 -26.71 -20.17 -5.05
CA ASP A 239 -25.56 -20.74 -5.79
C ASP A 239 -24.31 -19.90 -5.62
N THR A 240 -24.43 -18.58 -5.59
CA THR A 240 -23.30 -17.67 -5.33
C THR A 240 -22.71 -17.93 -3.95
N CYS A 241 -23.55 -18.01 -2.91
CA CYS A 241 -23.11 -18.28 -1.54
C CYS A 241 -22.17 -19.49 -1.46
N PHE A 242 -22.61 -20.62 -1.98
CA PHE A 242 -21.82 -21.85 -1.93
C PHE A 242 -20.62 -21.85 -2.88
N ALA A 243 -20.77 -21.28 -4.06
CA ALA A 243 -19.69 -21.20 -5.04
C ALA A 243 -18.51 -20.33 -4.60
N VAL A 244 -18.75 -19.34 -3.74
CA VAL A 244 -17.66 -18.51 -3.19
C VAL A 244 -17.14 -19.04 -1.85
N GLY A 245 -17.61 -20.23 -1.40
CA GLY A 245 -17.07 -20.93 -0.24
C GLY A 245 -17.72 -20.62 1.10
N PHE A 246 -18.89 -19.96 1.13
CA PHE A 246 -19.67 -19.87 2.37
C PHE A 246 -20.48 -21.17 2.60
N ARG A 247 -20.55 -21.59 3.86
CA ARG A 247 -21.28 -22.81 4.26
C ARG A 247 -22.69 -22.50 4.79
N SER A 248 -23.02 -21.22 5.02
CA SER A 248 -24.31 -20.79 5.56
C SER A 248 -24.82 -19.58 4.78
N LEU A 249 -26.01 -19.72 4.20
CA LEU A 249 -26.68 -18.68 3.45
C LEU A 249 -27.02 -17.47 4.35
N SER A 250 -27.50 -17.70 5.56
CA SER A 250 -27.84 -16.65 6.52
C SER A 250 -26.58 -15.83 6.91
N HIS A 251 -25.47 -16.52 7.17
CA HIS A 251 -24.19 -15.88 7.47
C HIS A 251 -23.69 -15.04 6.29
N PHE A 252 -23.74 -15.61 5.08
CA PHE A 252 -23.39 -14.89 3.84
C PHE A 252 -24.21 -13.61 3.66
N ILE A 253 -25.56 -13.70 3.78
CA ILE A 253 -26.45 -12.54 3.63
C ILE A 253 -26.10 -11.43 4.64
N THR A 254 -25.84 -11.81 5.90
CA THR A 254 -25.47 -10.87 6.96
C THR A 254 -24.17 -10.16 6.64
N LEU A 255 -23.12 -10.89 6.27
CA LEU A 255 -21.81 -10.33 5.93
C LEU A 255 -21.86 -9.46 4.68
N PHE A 256 -22.57 -9.90 3.64
CA PHE A 256 -22.73 -9.14 2.40
C PHE A 256 -23.43 -7.80 2.65
N ARG A 257 -24.53 -7.82 3.43
CA ARG A 257 -25.26 -6.59 3.81
C ARG A 257 -24.36 -5.66 4.63
N ARG A 258 -23.57 -6.20 5.56
CA ARG A 258 -22.62 -5.41 6.35
C ARG A 258 -21.55 -4.76 5.47
N ALA A 259 -21.05 -5.47 4.47
CA ALA A 259 -19.97 -5.01 3.59
C ALA A 259 -20.44 -3.97 2.54
N TYR A 260 -21.66 -4.13 2.01
CA TYR A 260 -22.14 -3.34 0.86
C TYR A 260 -23.41 -2.51 1.14
N GLY A 261 -23.92 -2.52 2.36
CA GLY A 261 -25.11 -1.74 2.76
C GLY A 261 -26.45 -2.33 2.27
N VAL A 262 -26.44 -3.26 1.31
CA VAL A 262 -27.63 -3.86 0.70
C VAL A 262 -27.56 -5.38 0.72
N SER A 263 -28.73 -6.06 0.63
CA SER A 263 -28.77 -7.52 0.58
C SER A 263 -28.25 -8.04 -0.77
N PRO A 264 -27.76 -9.31 -0.85
CA PRO A 264 -27.35 -9.92 -2.11
C PRO A 264 -28.48 -9.92 -3.16
N SER A 265 -29.73 -10.13 -2.74
CA SER A 265 -30.90 -10.12 -3.63
C SER A 265 -31.21 -8.72 -4.17
N ALA A 266 -31.04 -7.66 -3.34
CA ALA A 266 -31.19 -6.28 -3.80
C ALA A 266 -30.07 -5.92 -4.78
N TRP A 267 -28.83 -6.31 -4.49
CA TRP A 267 -27.68 -6.13 -5.38
C TRP A 267 -27.88 -6.79 -6.76
N ALA A 268 -28.38 -8.02 -6.80
CA ALA A 268 -28.67 -8.73 -8.04
C ALA A 268 -29.77 -8.05 -8.89
N ARG A 269 -30.75 -7.36 -8.27
CA ARG A 269 -31.83 -6.63 -8.96
C ARG A 269 -31.38 -5.35 -9.62
N THR A 270 -30.40 -4.63 -9.09
CA THR A 270 -29.92 -3.36 -9.68
C THR A 270 -29.44 -3.53 -11.13
N ARG A 271 -29.05 -4.74 -11.54
CA ARG A 271 -28.67 -5.05 -12.92
C ARG A 271 -29.85 -5.14 -13.89
N LYS A 272 -31.03 -5.62 -13.44
CA LYS A 272 -32.18 -5.76 -14.35
C LYS A 272 -32.69 -4.39 -14.85
N MET A 273 -32.38 -3.31 -14.11
CA MET A 273 -32.77 -1.94 -14.49
C MET A 273 -31.77 -1.23 -15.41
N GLN A 274 -30.55 -1.77 -15.61
CA GLN A 274 -29.48 -1.15 -16.42
C GLN A 274 -29.26 -1.80 -17.78
N ARG A 275 -30.08 -2.76 -18.21
CA ARG A 275 -30.12 -3.24 -19.58
C ARG A 275 -31.17 -2.42 -20.35
N PRO A 276 -30.80 -1.51 -21.26
CA PRO A 276 -31.72 -1.05 -22.31
C PRO A 276 -32.06 -2.25 -23.21
N GLU A 277 -33.30 -2.36 -23.57
CA GLU A 277 -33.81 -3.28 -24.61
C GLU A 277 -33.10 -3.06 -25.95
#